data_2c53bd3d6a63791e1b3493ef965eff44
#
_entry.id   2c53bd3d6a63791e1b3493ef965eff44
#
_cell.length_a   1.000
_cell.length_b   1.000
_cell.length_c   1.000
_cell.angle_alpha   90.00
_cell.angle_beta   90.00
_cell.angle_gamma   90.00
#
_symmetry.space_group_name_H-M   'P 1'
#
loop_
_entity.id
_entity.type
_entity.pdbx_description
1 polymer ?
#
loop_
_entity_poly.entity_id
_entity_poly.type
_entity_poly.pdbx_seq_one_letter_code
_entity_poly.pdbx_strand_id
1 'polypeptide(L)'
;IFGPMSIPIGAVPFSLTPLLVYLAAYILGMRNGTVAYLVYLLIGFVGVPVMSGYSGGPAKILGPTGGYLMAFILMALMTGFVVERFYRNIPLQAVVMFVALIICYAAGTAWFVGQTKMALSKALAVCVYPFVPLDCIKLGLAIIIGRPVRERLRGFLQARSAASLA
;
A
#
# COMPACT_ATOMS: atom_id res chain seq x y z
N ILE A 1 -1.33 -8.33 11.35
CA ILE A 1 -0.71 -9.68 11.43
C ILE A 1 0.10 -9.97 10.15
N PHE A 2 -0.42 -9.67 8.95
CA PHE A 2 0.26 -9.95 7.67
C PHE A 2 1.25 -8.86 7.20
N GLY A 3 1.16 -7.63 7.73
CA GLY A 3 2.04 -6.51 7.34
C GLY A 3 3.53 -6.76 7.57
N PRO A 4 3.93 -7.35 8.71
CA PRO A 4 5.33 -7.64 9.00
C PRO A 4 5.95 -8.76 8.16
N MET A 5 5.13 -9.62 7.53
CA MET A 5 5.62 -10.73 6.72
C MET A 5 6.40 -10.19 5.52
N SER A 6 7.67 -10.47 5.52
CA SER A 6 8.58 -10.08 4.44
C SER A 6 9.65 -11.15 4.23
N ILE A 7 10.03 -11.32 2.98
CA ILE A 7 11.13 -12.19 2.58
C ILE A 7 12.33 -11.28 2.29
N PRO A 8 13.49 -11.48 2.91
CA PRO A 8 14.68 -10.68 2.63
C PRO A 8 15.18 -11.01 1.23
N ILE A 9 14.96 -10.09 0.29
CA ILE A 9 15.48 -10.17 -1.08
C ILE A 9 16.40 -8.97 -1.27
N GLY A 10 17.69 -9.16 -0.97
CA GLY A 10 18.69 -8.08 -1.08
C GLY A 10 18.54 -6.98 -0.02
N ALA A 11 18.80 -5.73 -0.40
CA ALA A 11 18.80 -4.58 0.51
C ALA A 11 17.39 -4.11 0.92
N VAL A 12 16.36 -4.49 0.17
CA VAL A 12 14.96 -4.13 0.46
C VAL A 12 14.15 -5.41 0.65
N PRO A 13 13.49 -5.60 1.80
CA PRO A 13 12.69 -6.80 2.03
C PRO A 13 11.44 -6.79 1.15
N PHE A 14 11.14 -7.94 0.52
CA PHE A 14 9.88 -8.16 -0.15
C PHE A 14 8.75 -8.22 0.89
N SER A 15 7.88 -7.24 0.87
CA SER A 15 6.81 -7.07 1.86
C SER A 15 5.42 -7.26 1.25
N LEU A 16 4.49 -7.76 2.04
CA LEU A 16 3.06 -7.77 1.70
C LEU A 16 2.38 -6.41 1.95
N THR A 17 3.08 -5.45 2.52
CA THR A 17 2.53 -4.12 2.84
C THR A 17 1.83 -3.44 1.66
N PRO A 18 2.39 -3.40 0.42
CA PRO A 18 1.69 -2.80 -0.73
C PRO A 18 0.33 -3.46 -1.02
N LEU A 19 0.25 -4.79 -0.92
CA LEU A 19 -1.02 -5.51 -1.10
C LEU A 19 -2.05 -5.09 -0.06
N LEU A 20 -1.64 -4.99 1.21
CA LEU A 20 -2.54 -4.60 2.29
C LEU A 20 -2.99 -3.15 2.15
N VAL A 21 -2.12 -2.25 1.70
CA VAL A 21 -2.47 -0.85 1.40
C VAL A 21 -3.50 -0.78 0.29
N TYR A 22 -3.29 -1.51 -0.82
CA TYR A 22 -4.27 -1.61 -1.89
C TYR A 22 -5.60 -2.16 -1.40
N LEU A 23 -5.60 -3.27 -0.65
CA LEU A 23 -6.81 -3.89 -0.13
C LEU A 23 -7.55 -2.96 0.84
N ALA A 24 -6.85 -2.31 1.76
CA ALA A 24 -7.45 -1.37 2.70
C ALA A 24 -8.11 -0.20 1.95
N ALA A 25 -7.41 0.42 1.01
CA ALA A 25 -7.94 1.52 0.21
C ALA A 25 -9.09 1.06 -0.70
N TYR A 26 -9.00 -0.15 -1.28
CA TYR A 26 -10.03 -0.71 -2.14
C TYR A 26 -11.32 -1.00 -1.37
N ILE A 27 -11.22 -1.60 -0.19
CA ILE A 27 -12.37 -2.01 0.63
C ILE A 27 -12.97 -0.81 1.36
N LEU A 28 -12.15 -0.03 2.05
CA LEU A 28 -12.59 1.06 2.92
C LEU A 28 -12.82 2.39 2.19
N GLY A 29 -12.25 2.54 0.99
CA GLY A 29 -12.30 3.77 0.21
C GLY A 29 -11.18 4.75 0.53
N MET A 30 -11.24 5.92 -0.10
CA MET A 30 -10.18 6.92 -0.05
C MET A 30 -9.88 7.38 1.38
N ARG A 31 -10.90 7.91 2.07
CA ARG A 31 -10.72 8.52 3.39
C ARG A 31 -10.34 7.48 4.43
N ASN A 32 -11.16 6.44 4.59
CA ASN A 32 -10.97 5.46 5.65
C ASN A 32 -9.75 4.55 5.39
N GLY A 33 -9.46 4.19 4.13
CA GLY A 33 -8.29 3.42 3.76
C GLY A 33 -6.99 4.18 4.04
N THR A 34 -6.96 5.48 3.73
CA THR A 34 -5.81 6.33 4.02
C THR A 34 -5.62 6.53 5.51
N VAL A 35 -6.70 6.80 6.26
CA VAL A 35 -6.65 6.92 7.73
C VAL A 35 -6.17 5.61 8.36
N ALA A 36 -6.65 4.46 7.91
CA ALA A 36 -6.19 3.16 8.40
C ALA A 36 -4.69 2.97 8.17
N TYR A 37 -4.18 3.40 7.01
CA TYR A 37 -2.75 3.35 6.74
C TYR A 37 -1.94 4.34 7.59
N LEU A 38 -2.44 5.56 7.82
CA LEU A 38 -1.80 6.52 8.73
C LEU A 38 -1.72 5.99 10.16
N VAL A 39 -2.79 5.38 10.65
CA VAL A 39 -2.80 4.71 11.98
C VAL A 39 -1.75 3.59 12.02
N TYR A 40 -1.65 2.77 10.96
CA TYR A 40 -0.61 1.75 10.86
C TYR A 40 0.80 2.35 10.93
N LEU A 41 1.06 3.47 10.24
CA LEU A 41 2.35 4.18 10.31
C LEU A 41 2.62 4.73 11.72
N LEU A 42 1.61 5.30 12.39
CA LEU A 42 1.76 5.81 13.75
C LEU A 42 2.07 4.69 14.74
N ILE A 43 1.38 3.56 14.66
CA ILE A 43 1.64 2.37 15.49
C ILE A 43 3.07 1.89 15.27
N GLY A 44 3.51 1.81 14.02
CA GLY A 44 4.88 1.44 13.68
C GLY A 44 5.91 2.48 14.14
N PHE A 45 5.60 3.78 14.11
CA PHE A 45 6.46 4.86 14.57
C PHE A 45 6.72 4.77 16.08
N VAL A 46 5.69 4.46 16.86
CA VAL A 46 5.82 4.27 18.33
C VAL A 46 6.69 3.05 18.70
N GLY A 47 7.01 2.20 17.73
CA GLY A 47 7.94 1.08 17.94
C GLY A 47 7.28 -0.30 17.93
N VAL A 48 5.98 -0.37 17.70
CA VAL A 48 5.31 -1.68 17.58
C VAL A 48 5.83 -2.39 16.32
N PRO A 49 6.21 -3.68 16.37
CA PRO A 49 6.82 -4.41 15.25
C PRO A 49 5.79 -4.83 14.18
N VAL A 50 5.10 -3.84 13.61
CA VAL A 50 4.07 -4.04 12.58
C VAL A 50 4.58 -3.85 11.16
N MET A 51 5.79 -3.31 10.99
CA MET A 51 6.39 -3.05 9.68
C MET A 51 7.15 -4.27 9.16
N SER A 52 7.53 -4.24 7.88
CA SER A 52 8.21 -5.35 7.21
C SER A 52 9.47 -5.81 7.97
N GLY A 53 9.59 -7.12 8.17
CA GLY A 53 10.65 -7.74 8.96
C GLY A 53 10.43 -7.63 10.46
N TYR A 54 9.18 -7.53 10.92
CA TYR A 54 8.82 -7.39 12.34
C TYR A 54 9.56 -6.22 13.00
N SER A 55 9.71 -5.14 12.26
CA SER A 55 10.41 -3.94 12.71
C SER A 55 9.43 -2.81 13.02
N GLY A 56 9.92 -1.80 13.73
CA GLY A 56 9.18 -0.60 14.09
C GLY A 56 10.14 0.48 14.59
N GLY A 57 9.59 1.59 14.99
CA GLY A 57 10.31 2.73 15.51
C GLY A 57 10.67 3.79 14.47
N PRO A 58 11.08 5.00 14.95
CA PRO A 58 11.44 6.12 14.08
C PRO A 58 12.55 5.78 13.10
N ALA A 59 13.53 4.96 13.51
CA ALA A 59 14.66 4.55 12.67
C ALA A 59 14.22 3.82 11.39
N LYS A 60 13.10 3.10 11.42
CA LYS A 60 12.56 2.41 10.24
C LYS A 60 11.93 3.39 9.25
N ILE A 61 11.19 4.38 9.77
CA ILE A 61 10.51 5.39 8.94
C ILE A 61 11.49 6.42 8.39
N LEU A 62 12.51 6.79 9.17
CA LEU A 62 13.56 7.72 8.75
C LEU A 62 14.70 7.04 7.99
N GLY A 63 14.75 5.73 7.98
CA GLY A 63 15.76 4.93 7.31
C GLY A 63 15.58 4.86 5.78
N PRO A 64 16.44 4.09 5.09
CA PRO A 64 16.47 4.02 3.63
C PRO A 64 15.16 3.64 2.95
N THR A 65 14.33 2.82 3.62
CA THR A 65 13.02 2.39 3.10
C THR A 65 11.86 3.31 3.47
N GLY A 66 12.11 4.37 4.25
CA GLY A 66 11.07 5.28 4.74
C GLY A 66 10.33 6.02 3.63
N GLY A 67 11.02 6.39 2.56
CA GLY A 67 10.41 7.03 1.39
C GLY A 67 9.29 6.20 0.76
N TYR A 68 9.43 4.88 0.73
CA TYR A 68 8.36 3.97 0.27
C TYR A 68 7.17 3.98 1.23
N LEU A 69 7.42 3.97 2.54
CA LEU A 69 6.36 4.02 3.54
C LEU A 69 5.55 5.31 3.43
N MET A 70 6.20 6.46 3.21
CA MET A 70 5.53 7.73 2.99
C MET A 70 4.75 7.76 1.66
N ALA A 71 5.33 7.21 0.59
CA ALA A 71 4.68 7.15 -0.72
C ALA A 71 3.43 6.25 -0.72
N PHE A 72 3.32 5.27 0.17
CA PHE A 72 2.12 4.45 0.30
C PHE A 72 0.89 5.23 0.79
N ILE A 73 1.06 6.40 1.41
CA ILE A 73 -0.05 7.31 1.72
C ILE A 73 -0.72 7.75 0.41
N LEU A 74 0.10 8.19 -0.55
CA LEU A 74 -0.40 8.59 -1.87
C LEU A 74 -1.02 7.40 -2.63
N MET A 75 -0.40 6.23 -2.52
CA MET A 75 -0.95 4.99 -3.10
C MET A 75 -2.34 4.68 -2.54
N ALA A 76 -2.55 4.79 -1.23
CA ALA A 76 -3.85 4.59 -0.59
C ALA A 76 -4.88 5.63 -1.06
N LEU A 77 -4.49 6.90 -1.13
CA LEU A 77 -5.35 7.98 -1.62
C LEU A 77 -5.80 7.75 -3.06
N MET A 78 -4.87 7.51 -3.99
CA MET A 78 -5.16 7.32 -5.41
C MET A 78 -6.01 6.07 -5.65
N THR A 79 -5.67 4.96 -4.98
CA THR A 79 -6.45 3.71 -5.07
C THR A 79 -7.87 3.91 -4.56
N GLY A 80 -8.02 4.48 -3.38
CA GLY A 80 -9.34 4.73 -2.79
C GLY A 80 -10.17 5.68 -3.65
N PHE A 81 -9.56 6.75 -4.18
CA PHE A 81 -10.23 7.71 -5.07
C PHE A 81 -10.78 7.04 -6.33
N VAL A 82 -9.94 6.31 -7.07
CA VAL A 82 -10.37 5.69 -8.32
C VAL A 82 -11.45 4.63 -8.09
N VAL A 83 -11.33 3.86 -7.01
CA VAL A 83 -12.33 2.84 -6.65
C VAL A 83 -13.66 3.47 -6.23
N GLU A 84 -13.67 4.62 -5.58
CA GLU A 84 -14.91 5.31 -5.22
C GLU A 84 -15.58 5.97 -6.42
N ARG A 85 -14.81 6.62 -7.25
CA ARG A 85 -15.32 7.43 -8.37
C ARG A 85 -15.65 6.60 -9.61
N PHE A 86 -14.88 5.57 -9.90
CA PHE A 86 -14.96 4.78 -11.12
C PHE A 86 -15.07 3.28 -10.84
N TYR A 87 -15.97 2.88 -9.93
CA TYR A 87 -16.10 1.51 -9.45
C TYR A 87 -16.34 0.47 -10.54
N ARG A 88 -17.09 0.85 -11.59
CA ARG A 88 -17.42 -0.04 -12.72
C ARG A 88 -16.28 -0.22 -13.73
N ASN A 89 -15.36 0.73 -13.78
CA ASN A 89 -14.28 0.75 -14.78
C ASN A 89 -13.00 0.11 -14.22
N ILE A 90 -12.93 -1.24 -14.27
CA ILE A 90 -11.78 -2.00 -13.78
C ILE A 90 -10.48 -1.62 -14.50
N PRO A 91 -10.42 -1.47 -15.85
CA PRO A 91 -9.20 -1.05 -16.52
C PRO A 91 -8.66 0.28 -15.99
N LEU A 92 -9.53 1.27 -15.77
CA LEU A 92 -9.12 2.57 -15.23
C LEU A 92 -8.57 2.43 -13.80
N GLN A 93 -9.18 1.58 -12.97
CA GLN A 93 -8.66 1.30 -11.64
C GLN A 93 -7.25 0.70 -11.70
N ALA A 94 -7.04 -0.30 -12.56
CA ALA A 94 -5.74 -0.93 -12.73
C ALA A 94 -4.67 0.07 -13.19
N VAL A 95 -5.01 0.94 -14.15
CA VAL A 95 -4.09 1.98 -14.66
C VAL A 95 -3.73 2.98 -13.55
N VAL A 96 -4.71 3.51 -12.82
CA VAL A 96 -4.44 4.49 -11.75
C VAL A 96 -3.65 3.85 -10.59
N MET A 97 -3.96 2.62 -10.22
CA MET A 97 -3.19 1.88 -9.20
C MET A 97 -1.76 1.61 -9.67
N PHE A 98 -1.55 1.31 -10.95
CA PHE A 98 -0.22 1.13 -11.53
C PHE A 98 0.56 2.45 -11.57
N VAL A 99 -0.07 3.56 -11.92
CA VAL A 99 0.54 4.91 -11.85
C VAL A 99 0.94 5.24 -10.41
N ALA A 100 0.09 4.94 -9.43
CA ALA A 100 0.40 5.12 -8.02
C ALA A 100 1.63 4.28 -7.59
N LEU A 101 1.78 3.06 -8.12
CA LEU A 101 2.95 2.22 -7.90
C LEU A 101 4.23 2.83 -8.49
N ILE A 102 4.17 3.37 -9.71
CA ILE A 102 5.30 4.06 -10.35
C ILE A 102 5.73 5.27 -9.51
N ILE A 103 4.78 6.09 -9.05
CA ILE A 103 5.07 7.25 -8.20
C ILE A 103 5.72 6.79 -6.89
N CYS A 104 5.22 5.69 -6.31
CA CYS A 104 5.80 5.10 -5.11
C CYS A 104 7.24 4.65 -5.32
N TYR A 105 7.54 4.00 -6.45
CA TYR A 105 8.91 3.63 -6.80
C TYR A 105 9.81 4.84 -7.00
N ALA A 106 9.34 5.86 -7.71
CA ALA A 106 10.10 7.09 -7.94
C ALA A 106 10.45 7.79 -6.63
N ALA A 107 9.45 8.05 -5.78
CA ALA A 107 9.64 8.72 -4.50
C ALA A 107 10.49 7.87 -3.52
N GLY A 108 10.22 6.57 -3.43
CA GLY A 108 10.94 5.66 -2.56
C GLY A 108 12.39 5.48 -2.97
N THR A 109 12.66 5.34 -4.28
CA THR A 109 14.02 5.20 -4.79
C THR A 109 14.81 6.52 -4.66
N ALA A 110 14.19 7.67 -4.91
CA ALA A 110 14.82 8.98 -4.70
C ALA A 110 15.24 9.15 -3.22
N TRP A 111 14.36 8.81 -2.29
CA TRP A 111 14.68 8.79 -0.86
C TRP A 111 15.83 7.84 -0.54
N PHE A 112 15.76 6.60 -1.04
CA PHE A 112 16.79 5.58 -0.83
C PHE A 112 18.16 6.04 -1.31
N VAL A 113 18.25 6.61 -2.51
CA VAL A 113 19.49 7.18 -3.07
C VAL A 113 20.00 8.33 -2.19
N GLY A 114 19.11 9.22 -1.74
CA GLY A 114 19.47 10.32 -0.83
C GLY A 114 20.10 9.83 0.48
N GLN A 115 19.58 8.75 1.04
CA GLN A 115 20.05 8.16 2.30
C GLN A 115 21.33 7.33 2.14
N THR A 116 21.41 6.51 1.10
CA THR A 116 22.50 5.53 0.92
C THR A 116 23.65 6.05 0.08
N LYS A 117 23.45 7.18 -0.64
CA LYS A 117 24.41 7.72 -1.63
C LYS A 117 24.77 6.72 -2.75
N MET A 118 23.94 5.69 -2.94
CA MET A 118 24.13 4.70 -4.00
C MET A 118 23.81 5.30 -5.37
N ALA A 119 24.53 4.87 -6.42
CA ALA A 119 24.21 5.28 -7.80
C ALA A 119 22.77 4.85 -8.17
N LEU A 120 22.04 5.73 -8.86
CA LEU A 120 20.63 5.53 -9.23
C LEU A 120 20.40 4.19 -9.97
N SER A 121 21.28 3.83 -10.90
CA SER A 121 21.19 2.56 -11.65
C SER A 121 21.25 1.33 -10.75
N LYS A 122 22.12 1.34 -9.75
CA LYS A 122 22.22 0.27 -8.74
C LYS A 122 20.99 0.27 -7.82
N ALA A 123 20.52 1.44 -7.40
CA ALA A 123 19.32 1.56 -6.59
C ALA A 123 18.09 1.00 -7.31
N LEU A 124 17.89 1.32 -8.59
CA LEU A 124 16.80 0.77 -9.41
C LEU A 124 16.88 -0.76 -9.53
N ALA A 125 18.10 -1.30 -9.74
CA ALA A 125 18.31 -2.75 -9.85
C ALA A 125 17.94 -3.50 -8.56
N VAL A 126 18.14 -2.87 -7.41
CA VAL A 126 17.91 -3.50 -6.09
C VAL A 126 16.50 -3.21 -5.56
N CYS A 127 15.97 -2.00 -5.79
CA CYS A 127 14.73 -1.54 -5.16
C CYS A 127 13.49 -1.62 -6.06
N VAL A 128 13.65 -1.76 -7.38
CA VAL A 128 12.54 -1.69 -8.33
C VAL A 128 12.41 -2.96 -9.16
N TYR A 129 13.43 -3.30 -9.95
CA TYR A 129 13.30 -4.36 -10.94
C TYR A 129 12.81 -5.71 -10.41
N PRO A 130 13.28 -6.24 -9.27
CA PRO A 130 12.80 -7.52 -8.75
C PRO A 130 11.37 -7.42 -8.18
N PHE A 131 10.89 -6.22 -7.82
CA PHE A 131 9.61 -6.03 -7.17
C PHE A 131 8.47 -5.76 -8.15
N VAL A 132 8.74 -5.14 -9.30
CA VAL A 132 7.72 -4.79 -10.31
C VAL A 132 6.80 -5.96 -10.67
N PRO A 133 7.28 -7.16 -11.08
CA PRO A 133 6.40 -8.25 -11.45
C PRO A 133 5.53 -8.73 -10.27
N LEU A 134 6.11 -8.78 -9.08
CA LEU A 134 5.41 -9.20 -7.87
C LEU A 134 4.37 -8.18 -7.41
N ASP A 135 4.66 -6.89 -7.54
CA ASP A 135 3.73 -5.83 -7.16
C ASP A 135 2.59 -5.67 -8.19
N CYS A 136 2.84 -5.99 -9.46
CA CYS A 136 1.76 -6.13 -10.45
C CYS A 136 0.80 -7.28 -10.10
N ILE A 137 1.32 -8.42 -9.63
CA ILE A 137 0.49 -9.52 -9.14
C ILE A 137 -0.32 -9.08 -7.91
N LYS A 138 0.29 -8.39 -6.95
CA LYS A 138 -0.41 -7.84 -5.77
C LYS A 138 -1.53 -6.87 -6.15
N LEU A 139 -1.28 -6.01 -7.14
CA LEU A 139 -2.30 -5.10 -7.68
C LEU A 139 -3.49 -5.89 -8.25
N GLY A 140 -3.24 -6.89 -9.08
CA GLY A 140 -4.27 -7.76 -9.61
C GLY A 140 -5.06 -8.48 -8.51
N LEU A 141 -4.37 -9.05 -7.53
CA LEU A 141 -4.99 -9.70 -6.36
C LEU A 141 -5.83 -8.72 -5.55
N ALA A 142 -5.37 -7.48 -5.38
CA ALA A 142 -6.13 -6.46 -4.66
C ALA A 142 -7.46 -6.12 -5.35
N ILE A 143 -7.52 -6.10 -6.67
CA ILE A 143 -8.75 -5.90 -7.43
C ILE A 143 -9.67 -7.13 -7.31
N ILE A 144 -9.11 -8.33 -7.53
CA ILE A 144 -9.88 -9.59 -7.51
C ILE A 144 -10.49 -9.85 -6.13
N ILE A 145 -9.74 -9.63 -5.05
CA ILE A 145 -10.20 -9.87 -3.68
C ILE A 145 -10.98 -8.67 -3.14
N GLY A 146 -10.51 -7.46 -3.39
CA GLY A 146 -11.06 -6.23 -2.82
C GLY A 146 -12.48 -5.94 -3.30
N ARG A 147 -12.76 -6.24 -4.58
CA ARG A 147 -14.08 -5.98 -5.17
C ARG A 147 -15.21 -6.76 -4.50
N PRO A 148 -15.20 -8.09 -4.44
CA PRO A 148 -16.29 -8.85 -3.79
C PRO A 148 -16.39 -8.55 -2.29
N VAL A 149 -15.27 -8.30 -1.61
CA VAL A 149 -15.29 -7.94 -0.18
C VAL A 149 -15.98 -6.59 0.02
N ARG A 150 -15.66 -5.59 -0.80
CA ARG A 150 -16.31 -4.27 -0.75
C ARG A 150 -17.81 -4.34 -1.05
N GLU A 151 -18.23 -5.12 -2.04
CA GLU A 151 -19.64 -5.31 -2.38
C GLU A 151 -20.43 -5.92 -1.23
N ARG A 152 -19.90 -6.98 -0.63
CA ARG A 152 -20.53 -7.63 0.54
C ARG A 152 -20.62 -6.70 1.75
N LEU A 153 -19.54 -5.95 2.03
CA LEU A 153 -19.51 -5.02 3.14
C LEU A 153 -20.54 -3.89 2.97
N ARG A 154 -20.65 -3.32 1.78
CA ARG A 154 -21.65 -2.29 1.47
C ARG A 154 -23.08 -2.82 1.62
N GLY A 155 -23.36 -4.00 1.12
CA GLY A 155 -24.67 -4.65 1.29
C GLY A 155 -25.03 -4.87 2.75
N PHE A 156 -24.08 -5.34 3.55
CA PHE A 156 -24.28 -5.53 4.99
C PHE A 156 -24.56 -4.21 5.73
N LEU A 157 -23.81 -3.15 5.44
CA LEU A 157 -24.00 -1.84 6.05
C LEU A 157 -25.34 -1.21 5.69
N GLN A 158 -25.79 -1.37 4.44
CA GLN A 158 -27.10 -0.88 3.99
C GLN A 158 -28.24 -1.63 4.67
N ALA A 159 -28.15 -2.97 4.78
CA ALA A 159 -29.13 -3.78 5.48
C ALA A 159 -29.24 -3.40 6.96
N ARG A 160 -28.12 -3.15 7.63
CA ARG A 160 -28.08 -2.72 9.03
C ARG A 160 -28.70 -1.32 9.24
N SER A 161 -28.42 -0.40 8.32
CA SER A 161 -28.99 0.96 8.36
C SER A 161 -30.52 0.92 8.16
N ALA A 162 -31.00 0.10 7.25
CA ALA A 162 -32.45 -0.08 7.06
C ALA A 162 -33.12 -0.69 8.29
N ALA A 163 -32.50 -1.66 8.96
CA ALA A 163 -33.03 -2.28 10.17
C ALA A 163 -33.02 -1.36 11.41
N SER A 164 -32.17 -0.32 11.41
CA SER A 164 -32.13 0.66 12.52
C SER A 164 -33.12 1.80 12.37
N LEU A 165 -33.81 1.90 11.23
CA LEU A 165 -34.85 2.90 10.95
C LEU A 165 -36.25 2.34 10.98
N ALA A 166 -36.39 1.03 11.12
CA ALA A 166 -37.65 0.31 11.31
C ALA A 166 -37.91 0.02 12.77
#